data_86a62c03375172d3de4e67c1e76ad388
#
_entry.id   86a62c03375172d3de4e67c1e76ad388
#
_cell.length_a   1.000
_cell.length_b   1.000
_cell.length_c   1.000
_cell.angle_alpha   90.00
_cell.angle_beta   90.00
_cell.angle_gamma   90.00
#
_symmetry.space_group_name_H-M   'P 1'
#
loop_
_entity.id
_entity.type
_entity.pdbx_description
1 polymer ?
#
loop_
_entity_poly.entity_id
_entity_poly.type
_entity_poly.pdbx_seq_one_letter_code
_entity_poly.pdbx_strand_id
1 'polypeptide(L)'
;MSGPAADAAYTRPMADPRLDLHSLLLCDHAITAQDGKVSAIGLFSQINVSRLPTTYGRLFIVAVLEADPGEHQVTLQVVSPDGRPLLQRPPQMKLNVPPNATTANIVAELKGLQLKELGRHRIELRAGDRVLGSTPFLVSLIWQGRQAAKA
;
A
#
# COMPACT_ATOMS: atom_id res chain seq x y z
N MET A 1 9.58 17.68 -36.33
CA MET A 1 9.32 17.55 -35.73
C MET A 1 9.25 17.37 -35.27
N SER A 2 9.43 17.31 -35.44
CA SER A 2 9.18 17.06 -34.65
C SER A 2 8.96 16.83 -34.16
N GLY A 3 9.17 16.56 -34.54
CA GLY A 3 8.84 16.20 -33.83
C GLY A 3 8.47 15.94 -33.39
N PRO A 4 8.31 15.82 -33.76
CA PRO A 4 8.03 15.58 -33.17
C PRO A 4 7.81 15.39 -32.49
N ALA A 5 7.75 15.30 -32.48
CA ALA A 5 7.59 15.24 -31.70
C ALA A 5 7.46 15.42 -30.95
N ALA A 6 7.60 15.57 -31.03
CA ALA A 6 7.63 16.00 -30.21
C ALA A 6 6.99 16.01 -29.74
N ASP A 7 6.38 15.91 -30.20
CA ASP A 7 5.88 15.97 -29.65
C ASP A 7 5.33 15.52 -29.04
N ALA A 8 5.11 15.23 -29.28
CA ALA A 8 4.50 14.97 -28.69
C ALA A 8 4.49 14.69 -27.66
N ALA A 9 4.75 14.72 -27.75
CA ALA A 9 4.85 14.71 -26.79
C ALA A 9 4.56 14.82 -26.02
N TYR A 10 4.22 15.02 -26.36
CA TYR A 10 4.04 15.25 -25.80
C TYR A 10 3.42 15.37 -25.09
N THR A 11 3.38 15.31 -25.01
CA THR A 11 2.57 15.98 -24.54
C THR A 11 1.78 15.64 -23.41
N ARG A 12 1.40 14.76 -23.07
CA ARG A 12 0.86 14.39 -21.85
C ARG A 12 1.71 14.77 -20.64
N PRO A 13 2.91 14.99 -20.80
CA PRO A 13 3.80 15.25 -19.67
C PRO A 13 3.40 16.33 -18.73
N MET A 14 2.85 17.37 -19.25
CA MET A 14 2.51 18.47 -18.39
C MET A 14 1.34 18.16 -17.50
N ALA A 15 0.46 17.33 -17.99
CA ALA A 15 -0.79 17.10 -17.28
C ALA A 15 -0.65 16.07 -16.19
N ASP A 16 0.04 14.97 -16.46
CA ASP A 16 0.07 13.83 -15.55
C ASP A 16 1.47 13.30 -15.37
N PRO A 17 2.17 13.77 -14.33
CA PRO A 17 3.44 13.16 -13.99
C PRO A 17 3.27 11.68 -13.77
N ARG A 18 4.25 10.91 -14.23
CA ARG A 18 4.21 9.48 -14.09
C ARG A 18 4.25 9.07 -12.63
N LEU A 19 3.38 8.15 -12.28
CA LEU A 19 3.36 7.57 -10.95
C LEU A 19 2.74 6.18 -11.07
N ASP A 20 3.58 5.17 -11.00
CA ASP A 20 3.18 3.78 -11.17
C ASP A 20 3.60 2.95 -9.97
N LEU A 21 2.74 2.04 -9.56
CA LEU A 21 3.03 1.16 -8.44
C LEU A 21 3.71 -0.10 -8.95
N HIS A 22 4.89 -0.39 -8.41
CA HIS A 22 5.65 -1.58 -8.72
C HIS A 22 5.32 -2.73 -7.79
N SER A 23 5.30 -2.43 -6.50
CA SER A 23 5.09 -3.46 -5.48
C SER A 23 4.36 -2.86 -4.30
N LEU A 24 3.50 -3.66 -3.69
CA LEU A 24 2.75 -3.29 -2.50
C LEU A 24 2.71 -4.49 -1.58
N LEU A 25 3.33 -4.36 -0.40
CA LEU A 25 3.55 -5.48 0.50
C LEU A 25 3.05 -5.16 1.89
N LEU A 26 2.54 -6.17 2.59
CA LEU A 26 2.24 -6.07 4.00
C LEU A 26 3.28 -6.85 4.78
N CYS A 27 3.69 -6.29 5.92
CA CYS A 27 4.69 -6.95 6.75
C CYS A 27 4.52 -6.57 8.22
N ASP A 28 5.19 -7.32 9.08
CA ASP A 28 5.16 -7.04 10.51
C ASP A 28 5.95 -5.80 10.85
N HIS A 29 7.02 -5.55 10.12
CA HIS A 29 7.89 -4.42 10.39
C HIS A 29 8.65 -4.02 9.13
N ALA A 30 8.93 -2.74 8.99
CA ALA A 30 9.70 -2.21 7.88
C ALA A 30 10.65 -1.14 8.38
N ILE A 31 11.85 -1.11 7.80
CA ILE A 31 12.91 -0.19 8.19
C ILE A 31 13.43 0.50 6.95
N THR A 32 13.63 1.81 7.05
CA THR A 32 14.31 2.56 6.01
C THR A 32 15.72 2.89 6.48
N ALA A 33 16.72 2.41 5.74
CA ALA A 33 18.10 2.67 6.05
C ALA A 33 18.50 4.10 5.65
N GLN A 34 19.67 4.52 6.11
CA GLN A 34 20.14 5.88 5.81
C GLN A 34 20.32 6.11 4.31
N ASP A 35 20.66 5.07 3.57
CA ASP A 35 20.83 5.18 2.12
C ASP A 35 19.51 5.08 1.36
N GLY A 36 18.38 4.99 2.07
CA GLY A 36 17.07 4.96 1.45
C GLY A 36 16.54 3.56 1.14
N LYS A 37 17.34 2.52 1.36
CA LYS A 37 16.87 1.16 1.14
C LYS A 37 15.87 0.75 2.20
N VAL A 38 14.86 0.00 1.78
CA VAL A 38 13.81 -0.46 2.67
C VAL A 38 13.95 -1.95 2.91
N SER A 39 13.85 -2.35 4.16
CA SER A 39 13.81 -3.76 4.54
C SER A 39 12.44 -4.08 5.10
N ALA A 40 11.82 -5.15 4.61
CA ALA A 40 10.53 -5.61 5.10
C ALA A 40 10.73 -6.94 5.81
N ILE A 41 10.20 -7.05 7.02
CA ILE A 41 10.37 -8.21 7.86
C ILE A 41 9.00 -8.80 8.16
N GLY A 42 8.85 -10.11 7.91
CA GLY A 42 7.59 -10.79 8.18
C GLY A 42 6.51 -10.45 7.19
N LEU A 43 6.74 -10.73 5.93
CA LEU A 43 5.73 -10.54 4.89
C LEU A 43 4.55 -11.47 5.16
N PHE A 44 3.33 -10.95 5.01
CA PHE A 44 2.15 -11.78 5.22
C PHE A 44 1.02 -11.33 4.29
N SER A 45 0.11 -12.26 4.05
CA SER A 45 -1.11 -12.00 3.29
C SER A 45 -2.34 -12.56 3.99
N GLN A 46 -2.19 -12.94 5.26
CA GLN A 46 -3.28 -13.54 6.03
C GLN A 46 -3.18 -13.11 7.49
N ILE A 47 -4.31 -12.73 8.03
CA ILE A 47 -4.43 -12.39 9.46
C ILE A 47 -5.39 -13.37 10.07
N ASN A 48 -4.93 -14.10 11.11
CA ASN A 48 -5.75 -15.04 11.81
C ASN A 48 -6.21 -14.43 13.12
N VAL A 49 -7.51 -14.40 13.33
CA VAL A 49 -8.10 -13.77 14.52
C VAL A 49 -8.88 -14.81 15.31
N SER A 50 -8.97 -14.62 16.62
CA SER A 50 -9.69 -15.54 17.48
C SER A 50 -11.19 -15.21 17.55
N ARG A 51 -11.55 -13.99 17.23
CA ARG A 51 -12.95 -13.54 17.27
C ARG A 51 -13.10 -12.26 16.47
N LEU A 52 -14.33 -11.89 16.19
CA LEU A 52 -14.69 -10.61 15.55
C LEU A 52 -15.76 -9.93 16.38
N PRO A 53 -15.80 -8.61 16.42
CA PRO A 53 -14.80 -7.69 15.87
C PRO A 53 -13.53 -7.69 16.72
N THR A 54 -12.44 -7.33 16.11
CA THR A 54 -11.17 -7.25 16.82
C THR A 54 -10.33 -6.14 16.21
N THR A 55 -9.29 -5.77 16.94
CA THR A 55 -8.36 -4.74 16.48
C THR A 55 -7.00 -5.39 16.22
N TYR A 56 -6.47 -5.20 15.03
CA TYR A 56 -5.12 -5.63 14.71
C TYR A 56 -4.17 -4.52 15.12
N GLY A 57 -3.24 -4.81 16.01
CA GLY A 57 -2.46 -3.78 16.68
C GLY A 57 -1.66 -2.91 15.75
N ARG A 58 -0.88 -3.51 14.87
CA ARG A 58 0.03 -2.77 14.02
C ARG A 58 0.50 -3.61 12.84
N LEU A 59 0.55 -2.99 11.67
CA LEU A 59 1.18 -3.59 10.52
C LEU A 59 1.85 -2.50 9.69
N PHE A 60 2.76 -2.90 8.84
CA PHE A 60 3.45 -1.98 7.95
C PHE A 60 3.13 -2.30 6.51
N ILE A 61 3.09 -1.26 5.70
CA ILE A 61 2.87 -1.37 4.28
C ILE A 61 4.06 -0.75 3.58
N VAL A 62 4.62 -1.49 2.63
CA VAL A 62 5.74 -1.02 1.83
C VAL A 62 5.27 -0.92 0.39
N ALA A 63 5.46 0.24 -0.22
CA ALA A 63 5.16 0.45 -1.61
C ALA A 63 6.42 0.90 -2.35
N VAL A 64 6.65 0.31 -3.51
CA VAL A 64 7.73 0.69 -4.41
C VAL A 64 7.10 1.26 -5.66
N LEU A 65 7.48 2.48 -6.03
CA LEU A 65 6.86 3.18 -7.14
C LEU A 65 7.91 3.65 -8.14
N GLU A 66 7.49 3.74 -9.39
CA GLU A 66 8.20 4.50 -10.40
C GLU A 66 7.50 5.85 -10.52
N ALA A 67 8.27 6.92 -10.51
CA ALA A 67 7.68 8.25 -10.48
C ALA A 67 8.58 9.26 -11.18
N ASP A 68 7.95 10.19 -11.86
CA ASP A 68 8.67 11.35 -12.39
C ASP A 68 9.14 12.23 -11.23
N PRO A 69 10.23 12.98 -11.44
CA PRO A 69 10.67 13.94 -10.42
C PRO A 69 9.58 14.92 -10.06
N GLY A 70 9.60 15.36 -8.83
CA GLY A 70 8.64 16.32 -8.32
C GLY A 70 7.88 15.80 -7.13
N GLU A 71 6.82 16.51 -6.79
CA GLU A 71 6.00 16.18 -5.63
C GLU A 71 4.79 15.38 -6.08
N HIS A 72 4.54 14.27 -5.39
CA HIS A 72 3.37 13.42 -5.61
C HIS A 72 2.66 13.20 -4.28
N GLN A 73 1.37 13.02 -4.35
CA GLN A 73 0.58 12.74 -3.16
C GLN A 73 -0.20 11.45 -3.37
N VAL A 74 -0.12 10.56 -2.40
CA VAL A 74 -0.82 9.29 -2.44
C VAL A 74 -1.62 9.07 -1.17
N THR A 75 -2.67 8.27 -1.27
CA THR A 75 -3.56 7.94 -0.17
C THR A 75 -3.66 6.44 -0.05
N LEU A 76 -3.63 5.96 1.18
CA LEU A 76 -3.74 4.55 1.48
C LEU A 76 -5.12 4.25 2.04
N GLN A 77 -5.78 3.21 1.54
CA GLN A 77 -7.07 2.78 2.05
C GLN A 77 -7.10 1.28 2.25
N VAL A 78 -7.87 0.83 3.20
CA VAL A 78 -8.17 -0.58 3.41
C VAL A 78 -9.61 -0.80 3.01
N VAL A 79 -9.85 -1.80 2.19
CA VAL A 79 -11.17 -2.08 1.64
C VAL A 79 -11.64 -3.44 2.13
N SER A 80 -12.87 -3.50 2.64
CA SER A 80 -13.46 -4.72 3.15
C SER A 80 -13.86 -5.66 2.02
N PRO A 81 -14.19 -6.93 2.34
CA PRO A 81 -14.62 -7.87 1.30
C PRO A 81 -15.81 -7.41 0.49
N ASP A 82 -16.71 -6.62 1.07
CA ASP A 82 -17.88 -6.10 0.36
C ASP A 82 -17.62 -4.75 -0.30
N GLY A 83 -16.36 -4.30 -0.34
CA GLY A 83 -16.00 -3.10 -1.09
C GLY A 83 -16.07 -1.80 -0.32
N ARG A 84 -16.27 -1.84 0.99
CA ARG A 84 -16.37 -0.62 1.79
C ARG A 84 -15.02 -0.19 2.32
N PRO A 85 -14.74 1.12 2.32
CA PRO A 85 -13.50 1.62 2.93
C PRO A 85 -13.57 1.49 4.45
N LEU A 86 -12.49 1.01 5.05
CA LEU A 86 -12.43 0.80 6.49
C LEU A 86 -11.79 1.96 7.25
N LEU A 87 -10.92 2.73 6.59
CA LEU A 87 -10.24 3.83 7.26
C LEU A 87 -11.04 5.10 7.07
N GLN A 88 -11.50 5.70 8.18
CA GLN A 88 -12.24 6.94 8.13
C GLN A 88 -11.34 8.11 7.76
N ARG A 89 -10.09 8.04 8.18
CA ARG A 89 -9.08 9.05 7.86
C ARG A 89 -7.90 8.37 7.20
N PRO A 90 -8.04 8.06 5.89
CA PRO A 90 -6.94 7.37 5.19
C PRO A 90 -5.68 8.20 5.23
N PRO A 91 -4.54 7.59 5.55
CA PRO A 91 -3.28 8.34 5.58
C PRO A 91 -2.94 8.87 4.20
N GLN A 92 -2.50 10.13 4.16
CA GLN A 92 -2.02 10.77 2.96
C GLN A 92 -0.52 10.97 3.11
N MET A 93 0.20 10.66 2.04
CA MET A 93 1.66 10.74 2.06
C MET A 93 2.14 11.56 0.87
N LYS A 94 3.12 12.41 1.14
CA LYS A 94 3.78 13.18 0.10
C LYS A 94 5.09 12.53 -0.26
N LEU A 95 5.34 12.44 -1.55
CA LEU A 95 6.59 11.93 -2.08
C LEU A 95 7.30 13.06 -2.79
N ASN A 96 8.56 13.27 -2.44
CA ASN A 96 9.41 14.18 -3.18
C ASN A 96 10.44 13.37 -3.94
N VAL A 97 10.29 13.30 -5.24
CA VAL A 97 11.20 12.54 -6.09
C VAL A 97 12.24 13.51 -6.65
N PRO A 98 13.53 13.30 -6.33
CA PRO A 98 14.58 14.20 -6.79
C PRO A 98 14.71 14.18 -8.31
N PRO A 99 15.32 15.22 -8.90
CA PRO A 99 15.44 15.28 -10.36
C PRO A 99 16.20 14.14 -11.00
N ASN A 100 17.07 13.47 -10.25
CA ASN A 100 17.88 12.38 -10.79
C ASN A 100 17.37 11.01 -10.40
N ALA A 101 16.17 10.93 -9.83
CA ALA A 101 15.60 9.67 -9.40
C ALA A 101 14.38 9.33 -10.25
N THR A 102 14.09 8.04 -10.38
CA THR A 102 12.93 7.54 -11.10
C THR A 102 12.08 6.59 -10.24
N THR A 103 12.49 6.37 -9.00
CA THR A 103 11.77 5.48 -8.09
C THR A 103 11.63 6.12 -6.74
N ALA A 104 10.63 5.67 -6.00
CA ALA A 104 10.39 6.11 -4.64
C ALA A 104 9.82 4.96 -3.84
N ASN A 105 10.12 4.95 -2.55
CA ASN A 105 9.59 3.95 -1.63
C ASN A 105 8.73 4.64 -0.60
N ILE A 106 7.64 3.97 -0.21
CA ILE A 106 6.79 4.42 0.88
C ILE A 106 6.79 3.34 1.94
N VAL A 107 6.96 3.75 3.19
CA VAL A 107 6.73 2.88 4.34
C VAL A 107 5.66 3.54 5.17
N ALA A 108 4.54 2.86 5.35
CA ALA A 108 3.42 3.36 6.13
C ALA A 108 3.11 2.39 7.26
N GLU A 109 2.78 2.94 8.41
CA GLU A 109 2.39 2.14 9.56
C GLU A 109 0.89 2.32 9.80
N LEU A 110 0.16 1.21 9.90
CA LEU A 110 -1.24 1.24 10.29
C LEU A 110 -1.36 0.69 11.70
N LYS A 111 -1.92 1.50 12.59
CA LYS A 111 -2.17 1.11 13.98
C LYS A 111 -3.65 0.97 14.20
N GLY A 112 -4.02 -0.07 14.96
CA GLY A 112 -5.39 -0.19 15.40
C GLY A 112 -6.39 -0.46 14.28
N LEU A 113 -6.01 -1.28 13.32
CA LEU A 113 -6.92 -1.61 12.23
C LEU A 113 -8.09 -2.44 12.76
N GLN A 114 -9.30 -1.94 12.54
CA GLN A 114 -10.51 -2.61 12.98
C GLN A 114 -10.92 -3.67 11.99
N LEU A 115 -11.04 -4.91 12.45
CA LEU A 115 -11.46 -6.04 11.62
C LEU A 115 -12.83 -6.49 12.11
N LYS A 116 -13.82 -6.43 11.22
CA LYS A 116 -15.21 -6.71 11.57
C LYS A 116 -15.78 -7.92 10.83
N GLU A 117 -15.11 -8.37 9.78
CA GLU A 117 -15.61 -9.51 9.02
C GLU A 117 -14.46 -10.35 8.51
N LEU A 118 -14.79 -11.60 8.22
CA LEU A 118 -13.86 -12.54 7.60
C LEU A 118 -13.84 -12.31 6.11
N GLY A 119 -12.78 -12.77 5.46
CA GLY A 119 -12.73 -12.78 4.02
C GLY A 119 -11.59 -11.97 3.46
N ARG A 120 -11.68 -11.73 2.17
CA ARG A 120 -10.61 -11.12 1.42
C ARG A 120 -10.74 -9.60 1.44
N HIS A 121 -9.86 -8.99 2.19
CA HIS A 121 -9.68 -7.55 2.24
C HIS A 121 -8.61 -7.14 1.23
N ARG A 122 -8.44 -5.84 1.02
CA ARG A 122 -7.30 -5.38 0.23
C ARG A 122 -6.81 -4.02 0.73
N ILE A 123 -5.53 -3.81 0.53
CA ILE A 123 -4.92 -2.50 0.71
C ILE A 123 -4.89 -1.85 -0.67
N GLU A 124 -5.34 -0.60 -0.75
CA GLU A 124 -5.30 0.18 -1.99
C GLU A 124 -4.42 1.38 -1.83
N LEU A 125 -3.63 1.66 -2.85
CA LEU A 125 -2.88 2.90 -2.94
C LEU A 125 -3.46 3.73 -4.07
N ARG A 126 -3.75 4.98 -3.79
CA ARG A 126 -4.43 5.89 -4.73
C ARG A 126 -3.65 7.17 -4.91
N ALA A 127 -3.77 7.76 -6.09
CA ALA A 127 -3.34 9.11 -6.38
C ALA A 127 -4.58 9.86 -6.86
N GLY A 128 -5.13 10.72 -6.00
CA GLY A 128 -6.42 11.34 -6.27
C GLY A 128 -7.50 10.29 -6.40
N ASP A 129 -8.20 10.29 -7.52
CA ASP A 129 -9.25 9.32 -7.78
C ASP A 129 -8.75 8.05 -8.43
N ARG A 130 -7.49 8.00 -8.80
CA ARG A 130 -6.93 6.88 -9.53
C ARG A 130 -6.35 5.85 -8.57
N VAL A 131 -6.77 4.60 -8.70
CA VAL A 131 -6.18 3.50 -7.94
C VAL A 131 -4.89 3.09 -8.63
N LEU A 132 -3.77 3.23 -7.93
CA LEU A 132 -2.47 2.83 -8.48
C LEU A 132 -2.30 1.33 -8.44
N GLY A 133 -2.88 0.68 -7.44
CA GLY A 133 -2.85 -0.75 -7.30
C GLY A 133 -3.35 -1.18 -5.95
N SER A 134 -3.44 -2.49 -5.75
CA SER A 134 -3.91 -3.06 -4.51
C SER A 134 -3.24 -4.39 -4.24
N THR A 135 -3.26 -4.81 -2.97
CA THR A 135 -2.80 -6.13 -2.58
C THR A 135 -3.82 -6.73 -1.61
N PRO A 136 -4.17 -8.01 -1.79
CA PRO A 136 -5.16 -8.63 -0.91
C PRO A 136 -4.55 -9.15 0.39
N PHE A 137 -5.39 -9.23 1.41
CA PHE A 137 -5.06 -10.01 2.59
C PHE A 137 -6.34 -10.68 3.09
N LEU A 138 -6.17 -11.89 3.59
CA LEU A 138 -7.27 -12.72 4.04
C LEU A 138 -7.39 -12.63 5.56
N VAL A 139 -8.59 -12.40 6.05
CA VAL A 139 -8.88 -12.47 7.49
C VAL A 139 -9.66 -13.74 7.76
N SER A 140 -9.12 -14.60 8.62
CA SER A 140 -9.76 -15.86 8.94
C SER A 140 -9.73 -16.12 10.44
N LEU A 141 -10.65 -16.98 10.89
CA LEU A 141 -10.71 -17.36 12.30
C LEU A 141 -9.70 -18.46 12.57
N ILE A 142 -9.06 -18.38 13.71
CA ILE A 142 -8.25 -19.45 14.22
C ILE A 142 -9.20 -20.55 14.69
N TRP A 143 -8.99 -21.77 14.17
CA TRP A 143 -9.75 -22.90 14.64
C TRP A 143 -9.05 -23.48 15.86
N GLN A 144 -9.55 -23.12 17.02
CA GLN A 144 -8.84 -23.40 18.26
C GLN A 144 -8.73 -24.89 18.57
N GLY A 145 -9.75 -25.67 18.18
CA GLY A 145 -9.67 -27.10 18.37
C GLY A 145 -8.51 -27.73 17.61
N ARG A 146 -8.31 -27.30 16.38
CA ARG A 146 -7.21 -27.81 15.59
C ARG A 146 -5.86 -27.32 16.12
N GLN A 147 -5.82 -26.08 16.54
CA GLN A 147 -4.60 -25.53 17.10
C GLN A 147 -4.18 -26.23 18.37
N ALA A 148 -5.13 -26.49 19.23
CA ALA A 148 -4.86 -27.22 20.46
C ALA A 148 -4.29 -28.60 20.14
N ALA A 149 -4.80 -29.25 19.13
CA ALA A 149 -4.31 -30.57 18.74
C ALA A 149 -2.88 -30.52 18.19
N LYS A 150 -2.50 -29.42 17.61
CA LYS A 150 -1.15 -29.29 17.04
C LYS A 150 -0.11 -28.81 18.03
N ALA A 151 -0.56 -28.20 19.08
CA ALA A 151 0.36 -27.70 20.09
C ALA A 151 0.99 -28.79 20.93
#